data_3dbe6efd58dd1b890bed72b176fd3ed5
#
_entry.id   3dbe6efd58dd1b890bed72b176fd3ed5
#
_cell.length_a   1.000
_cell.length_b   1.000
_cell.length_c   1.000
_cell.angle_alpha   90.00
_cell.angle_beta   90.00
_cell.angle_gamma   90.00
#
_symmetry.space_group_name_H-M   'P 1'
#
loop_
_entity.id
_entity.type
_entity.pdbx_description
1 polymer ?
#
loop_
_entity_poly.entity_id
_entity_poly.type
_entity_poly.pdbx_seq_one_letter_code
_entity_poly.pdbx_strand_id
1 'polypeptide(L)'
;MKISARNQLTGKVSRVVAGAVNNEVELTLEHGEILTTVITKESCDVLEIREGKEAVAIIKAPWVVLANPDCGLRFSARNQFRGKISKMVNGAEQARFI
;
A
#
# COMPACT_ATOMS: atom_id res chain seq x y z
N MET A 1 -20.56 -4.31 -2.75
CA MET A 1 -19.76 -3.88 -3.91
C MET A 1 -18.49 -4.72 -3.99
N LYS A 2 -18.18 -5.20 -5.16
CA LYS A 2 -16.95 -5.95 -5.38
C LYS A 2 -15.81 -5.02 -5.69
N ILE A 3 -14.67 -5.26 -5.05
CA ILE A 3 -13.45 -4.51 -5.31
C ILE A 3 -12.49 -5.43 -6.02
N SER A 4 -12.00 -4.99 -7.18
CA SER A 4 -11.13 -5.82 -8.02
C SER A 4 -9.68 -5.85 -7.53
N ALA A 5 -9.31 -5.02 -6.59
CA ALA A 5 -7.94 -5.00 -6.07
C ALA A 5 -7.65 -6.28 -5.30
N ARG A 6 -6.49 -6.87 -5.56
CA ARG A 6 -6.12 -8.13 -4.92
C ARG A 6 -5.42 -7.97 -3.58
N ASN A 7 -4.82 -6.81 -3.35
CA ASN A 7 -4.08 -6.58 -2.13
C ASN A 7 -4.86 -5.67 -1.21
N GLN A 8 -5.26 -6.20 -0.08
CA GLN A 8 -5.99 -5.45 0.94
C GLN A 8 -5.25 -5.64 2.25
N LEU A 9 -4.81 -4.52 2.83
CA LEU A 9 -4.02 -4.54 4.05
C LEU A 9 -4.79 -3.78 5.12
N THR A 10 -5.10 -4.47 6.22
CA THR A 10 -5.80 -3.85 7.33
C THR A 10 -4.79 -3.36 8.36
N GLY A 11 -5.00 -2.16 8.85
CA GLY A 11 -4.12 -1.61 9.87
C GLY A 11 -4.83 -0.54 10.66
N LYS A 12 -4.11 0.00 11.63
CA LYS A 12 -4.59 1.13 12.41
C LYS A 12 -3.91 2.40 11.95
N VAL A 13 -4.67 3.47 11.86
CA VAL A 13 -4.11 4.77 11.56
C VAL A 13 -3.25 5.18 12.74
N SER A 14 -1.94 5.24 12.54
CA SER A 14 -1.00 5.60 13.59
C SER A 14 -0.58 7.05 13.51
N ARG A 15 -0.75 7.69 12.37
CA ARG A 15 -0.33 9.08 12.21
C ARG A 15 -1.05 9.72 11.04
N VAL A 16 -1.45 10.98 11.22
CA VAL A 16 -2.02 11.79 10.15
C VAL A 16 -1.28 13.11 10.13
N VAL A 17 -0.64 13.43 9.02
CA VAL A 17 0.06 14.69 8.84
C VAL A 17 -0.72 15.52 7.85
N ALA A 18 -1.25 16.64 8.30
CA ALA A 18 -2.06 17.52 7.46
C ALA A 18 -1.17 18.34 6.54
N GLY A 19 -1.51 18.35 5.26
CA GLY A 19 -0.89 19.23 4.28
C GLY A 19 -1.89 20.27 3.80
N ALA A 20 -1.50 21.02 2.79
CA ALA A 20 -2.38 22.07 2.26
C ALA A 20 -3.59 21.49 1.52
N VAL A 21 -3.37 20.47 0.73
CA VAL A 21 -4.42 19.85 -0.10
C VAL A 21 -4.59 18.38 0.27
N ASN A 22 -3.51 17.71 0.57
CA ASN A 22 -3.50 16.28 0.87
C ASN A 22 -3.00 16.05 2.28
N ASN A 23 -3.45 14.95 2.87
CA ASN A 23 -2.93 14.48 4.13
C ASN A 23 -2.09 13.24 3.89
N GLU A 24 -0.99 13.12 4.62
CA GLU A 24 -0.21 11.89 4.64
C GLU A 24 -0.69 11.05 5.81
N VAL A 25 -1.02 9.80 5.54
CA VAL A 25 -1.58 8.90 6.55
C VAL A 25 -0.70 7.68 6.67
N GLU A 26 -0.33 7.33 7.89
CA GLU A 26 0.44 6.12 8.17
C GLU A 26 -0.46 5.10 8.85
N LEU A 27 -0.45 3.89 8.30
CA LEU A 27 -1.14 2.75 8.89
C LEU A 27 -0.11 1.80 9.47
N THR A 28 -0.33 1.37 10.69
CA THR A 28 0.48 0.30 11.26
C THR A 28 -0.23 -1.01 11.01
N LEU A 29 0.43 -1.90 10.28
CA LEU A 29 -0.13 -3.17 9.89
C LEU A 29 0.05 -4.21 10.98
N GLU A 30 -0.47 -5.40 10.73
CA GLU A 30 -0.57 -6.46 11.73
C GLU A 30 0.78 -6.84 12.35
N HIS A 31 1.83 -6.88 11.54
CA HIS A 31 3.16 -7.27 12.03
C HIS A 31 4.06 -6.07 12.33
N GLY A 32 3.48 -4.90 12.48
CA GLY A 32 4.23 -3.71 12.83
C GLY A 32 4.78 -2.92 11.67
N GLU A 33 4.60 -3.39 10.44
CA GLU A 33 5.02 -2.62 9.27
C GLU A 33 4.17 -1.36 9.14
N ILE A 34 4.76 -0.34 8.58
CA ILE A 34 4.08 0.93 8.40
C ILE A 34 3.85 1.17 6.92
N LEU A 35 2.60 1.38 6.56
CA LEU A 35 2.21 1.73 5.21
C LEU A 35 1.88 3.21 5.17
N THR A 36 2.59 3.95 4.32
CA THR A 36 2.37 5.38 4.16
C THR A 36 1.51 5.62 2.92
N THR A 37 0.49 6.43 3.07
CA THR A 37 -0.36 6.79 1.95
C THR A 37 -0.66 8.28 1.97
N VAL A 38 -1.05 8.81 0.82
CA VAL A 38 -1.43 10.22 0.67
C VAL A 38 -2.85 10.26 0.12
N ILE A 39 -3.72 10.94 0.83
CA ILE A 39 -5.12 11.11 0.40
C ILE A 39 -5.50 12.58 0.51
N THR A 40 -6.53 12.99 -0.22
CA THR A 40 -6.99 14.36 -0.13
C THR A 40 -7.59 14.64 1.24
N LYS A 41 -7.52 15.89 1.67
CA LYS A 41 -8.15 16.29 2.93
C LYS A 41 -9.64 15.96 2.93
N GLU A 42 -10.28 16.19 1.81
CA GLU A 42 -11.71 15.91 1.68
C GLU A 42 -12.00 14.43 1.90
N SER A 43 -11.22 13.55 1.26
CA SER A 43 -11.39 12.11 1.45
C SER A 43 -11.11 11.69 2.88
N CYS A 44 -10.11 12.31 3.49
CA CYS A 44 -9.78 12.03 4.88
C CYS A 44 -10.96 12.35 5.79
N ASP A 45 -11.63 13.47 5.55
CA ASP A 45 -12.79 13.87 6.32
C ASP A 45 -13.98 12.96 6.07
N VAL A 46 -14.27 12.67 4.80
CA VAL A 46 -15.42 11.84 4.44
C VAL A 46 -15.28 10.43 5.03
N LEU A 47 -14.08 9.87 4.98
CA LEU A 47 -13.81 8.54 5.51
C LEU A 47 -13.55 8.55 7.01
N GLU A 48 -13.51 9.73 7.61
CA GLU A 48 -13.25 9.89 9.06
C GLU A 48 -11.94 9.23 9.47
N ILE A 49 -10.90 9.45 8.67
CA ILE A 49 -9.58 8.89 8.97
C ILE A 49 -8.94 9.67 10.10
N ARG A 50 -8.71 9.01 11.24
CA ARG A 50 -8.11 9.61 12.42
C ARG A 50 -7.22 8.60 13.09
N GLU A 51 -6.29 9.11 13.89
CA GLU A 51 -5.40 8.24 14.66
C GLU A 51 -6.22 7.31 15.55
N GLY A 52 -5.82 6.06 15.57
CA GLY A 52 -6.48 5.02 16.33
C GLY A 52 -7.58 4.28 15.60
N LYS A 53 -8.01 4.78 14.46
CA LYS A 53 -9.08 4.15 13.71
C LYS A 53 -8.53 3.05 12.82
N GLU A 54 -9.28 1.97 12.70
CA GLU A 54 -8.92 0.88 11.79
C GLU A 54 -9.27 1.28 10.36
N ALA A 55 -8.39 0.93 9.43
CA ALA A 55 -8.60 1.22 8.02
C ALA A 55 -8.04 0.10 7.16
N VAL A 56 -8.54 0.01 5.94
CA VAL A 56 -8.08 -0.98 4.97
C VAL A 56 -7.44 -0.23 3.80
N ALA A 57 -6.20 -0.58 3.49
CA ALA A 57 -5.53 -0.07 2.30
C ALA A 57 -5.73 -1.05 1.16
N ILE A 58 -6.10 -0.53 0.01
CA ILE A 58 -6.36 -1.34 -1.18
C ILE A 58 -5.34 -0.96 -2.24
N ILE A 59 -4.58 -1.95 -2.69
CA ILE A 59 -3.49 -1.73 -3.65
C ILE A 59 -3.71 -2.64 -4.84
N LYS A 60 -3.83 -2.06 -6.01
CA LYS A 60 -3.96 -2.85 -7.23
C LYS A 60 -2.67 -3.61 -7.50
N ALA A 61 -2.81 -4.89 -7.84
CA ALA A 61 -1.66 -5.74 -8.09
C ALA A 61 -0.66 -5.16 -9.09
N PRO A 62 -1.09 -4.53 -10.19
CA PRO A 62 -0.12 -3.99 -11.16
C PRO A 62 0.73 -2.84 -10.63
N TRP A 63 0.36 -2.25 -9.49
CA TRP A 63 1.12 -1.15 -8.90
C TRP A 63 2.24 -1.63 -7.99
N VAL A 64 2.32 -2.92 -7.73
CA VAL A 64 3.36 -3.49 -6.87
C VAL A 64 4.58 -3.81 -7.71
N VAL A 65 5.73 -3.28 -7.30
CA VAL A 65 7.00 -3.51 -7.98
C VAL A 65 7.84 -4.42 -7.09
N LEU A 66 8.42 -5.44 -7.69
CA LEU A 66 9.27 -6.38 -6.95
C LEU A 66 10.74 -6.09 -7.23
N ALA A 67 11.56 -6.26 -6.20
CA ALA A 67 12.99 -6.08 -6.31
C ALA A 67 13.70 -7.08 -5.41
N ASN A 68 14.91 -7.47 -5.78
CA ASN A 68 15.74 -8.28 -4.91
C ASN A 68 16.21 -7.47 -3.71
N PRO A 69 16.15 -8.03 -2.51
CA PRO A 69 16.60 -7.29 -1.32
C PRO A 69 18.07 -6.88 -1.40
N ASP A 70 18.88 -7.67 -2.12
CA ASP A 70 20.31 -7.47 -2.18
C ASP A 70 20.77 -6.76 -3.45
N CYS A 71 19.88 -6.06 -4.13
CA CYS A 71 20.23 -5.45 -5.41
C CYS A 71 21.15 -4.24 -5.30
N GLY A 72 21.37 -3.74 -4.09
CA GLY A 72 22.26 -2.61 -3.87
C GLY A 72 21.70 -1.26 -4.29
N LEU A 73 20.46 -1.23 -4.71
CA LEU A 73 19.81 0.01 -5.15
C LEU A 73 19.01 0.63 -4.01
N ARG A 74 18.92 1.93 -4.04
CA ARG A 74 18.05 2.67 -3.15
C ARG A 74 16.80 3.08 -3.89
N PHE A 75 15.66 2.87 -3.26
CA PHE A 75 14.38 3.21 -3.87
C PHE A 75 13.78 4.41 -3.15
N SER A 76 13.19 5.30 -3.91
CA SER A 76 12.50 6.46 -3.35
C SER A 76 11.12 6.10 -2.80
N ALA A 77 10.61 4.91 -3.09
CA ALA A 77 9.31 4.49 -2.61
C ALA A 77 9.32 4.42 -1.09
N ARG A 78 8.29 5.00 -0.45
CA ARG A 78 8.16 5.02 0.99
C ARG A 78 7.73 3.68 1.56
N ASN A 79 6.97 2.90 0.77
CA ASN A 79 6.46 1.61 1.22
C ASN A 79 7.30 0.49 0.63
N GLN A 80 8.08 -0.14 1.49
CA GLN A 80 8.94 -1.23 1.07
C GLN A 80 8.79 -2.36 2.08
N PHE A 81 8.31 -3.51 1.60
CA PHE A 81 8.07 -4.65 2.46
C PHE A 81 8.85 -5.85 1.95
N ARG A 82 9.45 -6.58 2.87
CA ARG A 82 10.13 -7.84 2.56
C ARG A 82 9.16 -8.99 2.63
N GLY A 83 9.33 -9.93 1.73
CA GLY A 83 8.51 -11.11 1.74
C GLY A 83 9.15 -12.21 0.92
N LYS A 84 8.53 -13.38 0.96
CA LYS A 84 8.95 -14.52 0.16
C LYS A 84 7.92 -14.77 -0.93
N ILE A 85 8.42 -15.12 -2.11
CA ILE A 85 7.53 -15.51 -3.18
C ILE A 85 6.96 -16.88 -2.83
N SER A 86 5.65 -16.92 -2.61
CA SER A 86 4.98 -18.17 -2.21
C SER A 86 4.40 -18.92 -3.39
N LYS A 87 4.12 -18.22 -4.49
CA LYS A 87 3.47 -18.84 -5.64
C LYS A 87 3.70 -18.01 -6.89
N MET A 88 3.93 -18.68 -8.00
CA MET A 88 4.00 -18.06 -9.31
C MET A 88 3.05 -18.79 -10.24
N VAL A 89 2.29 -18.01 -11.00
CA VAL A 89 1.37 -18.55 -11.99
C VAL A 89 1.74 -17.97 -13.33
N ASN A 90 2.08 -18.84 -14.28
CA ASN A 90 2.43 -18.41 -15.62
C ASN A 90 1.17 -18.19 -16.44
N GLY A 91 1.04 -16.99 -16.97
CA GLY A 91 -0.05 -16.70 -17.87
C GLY A 91 0.44 -16.77 -19.30
N ALA A 92 -0.16 -17.62 -20.09
CA ALA A 92 0.32 -17.82 -21.46
C ALA A 92 0.28 -16.54 -22.27
N GLU A 93 -0.77 -15.76 -22.08
CA GLU A 93 -0.90 -14.53 -22.87
C GLU A 93 -0.01 -13.41 -22.39
N GLN A 94 0.27 -13.39 -21.13
CA GLN A 94 1.13 -12.35 -20.57
C GLN A 94 2.59 -12.59 -20.86
N ALA A 95 2.95 -13.83 -21.06
CA ALA A 95 4.32 -14.17 -21.40
C ALA A 95 4.75 -13.55 -22.71
N ARG A 96 3.80 -13.23 -23.50
CA ARG A 96 4.11 -12.60 -24.75
C ARG A 96 4.25 -11.13 -24.66
N PHE A 97 4.11 -10.56 -23.80
CA PHE A 97 4.07 -9.18 -23.70
C PHE A 97 4.96 -8.48 -24.17
N ILE A 98 5.03 -8.22 -24.44
CA ILE A 98 5.84 -7.72 -25.00
C ILE A 98 6.10 -6.76 -24.86
#